data_9b484ac9b77039ac4d5a7a6a8afc6cd0
#
_entry.id   9b484ac9b77039ac4d5a7a6a8afc6cd0
#
_cell.length_a   1.000
_cell.length_b   1.000
_cell.length_c   1.000
_cell.angle_alpha   90.00
_cell.angle_beta   90.00
_cell.angle_gamma   90.00
#
_symmetry.space_group_name_H-M   'P 1'
#
loop_
_entity.id
_entity.type
_entity.pdbx_description
1 polymer ?
#
loop_
_entity_poly.entity_id
_entity_poly.type
_entity_poly.pdbx_seq_one_letter_code
_entity_poly.pdbx_strand_id
1 'polypeptide(L)'
;MNTLQNRLKLGFAIYIAGSFTLFLQFFLYLLQSNIASTTDFAGYGYYLVAAFAHAGLFALIPYLLYILMSLACPFPRFNQGLLITFYFLLNIIAYLNGLVFQLYKFHINGLVLDMVFGQDAGQVFNFETSLILRFALTILAVGFLFSGIIWIAYRFYQRLRRRQIILYLVLFVCSTLSAHLVHAYAAASNQFSIQNVATCLPQF
;
A
#
# COMPACT_ATOMS: atom_id res chain seq x y z
N MET A 1 4.77 -25.42 -12.82
CA MET A 1 4.08 -24.16 -13.22
C MET A 1 4.64 -23.70 -14.56
N ASN A 2 4.26 -24.37 -15.65
CA ASN A 2 5.01 -24.26 -16.90
C ASN A 2 4.38 -23.35 -17.97
N THR A 3 3.21 -22.79 -17.74
CA THR A 3 2.58 -21.90 -18.72
C THR A 3 2.64 -20.44 -18.26
N LEU A 4 2.88 -19.50 -19.19
CA LEU A 4 2.86 -18.07 -18.94
C LEU A 4 1.56 -17.63 -18.25
N GLN A 5 0.43 -18.20 -18.70
CA GLN A 5 -0.88 -17.91 -18.11
C GLN A 5 -0.94 -18.22 -16.60
N ASN A 6 -0.39 -19.35 -16.16
CA ASN A 6 -0.35 -19.70 -14.73
C ASN A 6 0.56 -18.77 -13.93
N ARG A 7 1.68 -18.31 -14.51
CA ARG A 7 2.55 -17.32 -13.88
C ARG A 7 1.82 -15.99 -13.68
N LEU A 8 1.20 -15.47 -14.74
CA LEU A 8 0.45 -14.21 -14.68
C LEU A 8 -0.72 -14.29 -13.70
N LYS A 9 -1.42 -15.42 -13.64
CA LYS A 9 -2.50 -15.65 -12.69
C LYS A 9 -2.02 -15.65 -11.24
N LEU A 10 -0.88 -16.28 -10.95
CA LEU A 10 -0.26 -16.21 -9.63
C LEU A 10 0.21 -14.80 -9.30
N GLY A 11 0.89 -14.11 -10.24
CA GLY A 11 1.29 -12.72 -10.04
C GLY A 11 0.12 -11.81 -9.72
N PHE A 12 -1.03 -12.01 -10.39
CA PHE A 12 -2.26 -11.27 -10.10
C PHE A 12 -2.81 -11.58 -8.69
N ALA A 13 -2.77 -12.84 -8.25
CA ALA A 13 -3.16 -13.20 -6.88
C ALA A 13 -2.27 -12.52 -5.84
N ILE A 14 -0.96 -12.46 -6.09
CA ILE A 14 -0.01 -11.75 -5.23
C ILE A 14 -0.27 -10.24 -5.28
N TYR A 15 -0.61 -9.68 -6.44
CA TYR A 15 -1.03 -8.27 -6.57
C TYR A 15 -2.25 -7.95 -5.71
N ILE A 16 -3.30 -8.77 -5.76
CA ILE A 16 -4.48 -8.58 -4.89
C ILE A 16 -4.07 -8.64 -3.41
N ALA A 17 -3.24 -9.62 -3.05
CA ALA A 17 -2.76 -9.77 -1.68
C ALA A 17 -1.94 -8.56 -1.22
N GLY A 18 -1.02 -8.07 -2.05
CA GLY A 18 -0.24 -6.86 -1.80
C GLY A 18 -1.09 -5.60 -1.69
N SER A 19 -2.06 -5.42 -2.60
CA SER A 19 -3.04 -4.32 -2.52
C SER A 19 -3.84 -4.35 -1.21
N PHE A 20 -4.27 -5.53 -0.79
CA PHE A 20 -5.03 -5.70 0.44
C PHE A 20 -4.20 -5.35 1.69
N THR A 21 -2.93 -5.77 1.75
CA THR A 21 -2.06 -5.41 2.89
C THR A 21 -1.79 -3.92 2.96
N LEU A 22 -1.57 -3.26 1.82
CA LEU A 22 -1.42 -1.80 1.76
C LEU A 22 -2.71 -1.07 2.14
N PHE A 23 -3.86 -1.57 1.68
CA PHE A 23 -5.17 -1.02 2.06
C PHE A 23 -5.37 -1.06 3.58
N LEU A 24 -5.05 -2.18 4.23
CA LEU A 24 -5.13 -2.29 5.70
C LEU A 24 -4.22 -1.28 6.39
N GLN A 25 -3.00 -1.07 5.88
CA GLN A 25 -2.09 -0.07 6.46
C GLN A 25 -2.61 1.36 6.27
N PHE A 26 -3.14 1.70 5.09
CA PHE A 26 -3.75 3.01 4.87
C PHE A 26 -4.96 3.23 5.78
N PHE A 27 -5.77 2.19 6.00
CA PHE A 27 -6.87 2.27 6.96
C PHE A 27 -6.37 2.56 8.39
N LEU A 28 -5.23 1.97 8.80
CA LEU A 28 -4.62 2.27 10.09
C LEU A 28 -4.15 3.72 10.20
N TYR A 29 -3.74 4.39 9.10
CA TYR A 29 -3.37 5.81 9.13
C TYR A 29 -4.53 6.69 9.60
N LEU A 30 -5.73 6.41 9.11
CA LEU A 30 -6.92 7.14 9.56
C LEU A 30 -7.20 6.90 11.04
N LEU A 31 -7.17 5.65 11.49
CA LEU A 31 -7.45 5.29 12.88
C LEU A 31 -6.44 5.88 13.88
N GLN A 32 -5.19 6.02 13.48
CA GLN A 32 -4.12 6.59 14.29
C GLN A 32 -4.10 8.13 14.25
N SER A 33 -4.83 8.74 13.33
CA SER A 33 -4.90 10.19 13.20
C SER A 33 -6.01 10.76 14.08
N ASN A 34 -5.79 11.96 14.66
CA ASN A 34 -6.86 12.70 15.34
C ASN A 34 -7.99 13.13 14.38
N ILE A 35 -7.75 12.99 13.08
CA ILE A 35 -8.71 13.29 12.01
C ILE A 35 -9.89 12.33 12.06
N ALA A 36 -9.68 11.08 12.49
CA ALA A 36 -10.77 10.11 12.61
C ALA A 36 -11.91 10.61 13.52
N SER A 37 -11.61 11.23 14.64
CA SER A 37 -12.62 11.73 15.59
C SER A 37 -13.45 12.90 15.07
N THR A 38 -12.97 13.62 14.05
CA THR A 38 -13.64 14.79 13.43
C THR A 38 -14.23 14.47 12.05
N THR A 39 -14.07 13.24 11.57
CA THR A 39 -14.53 12.80 10.25
C THR A 39 -15.99 12.38 10.30
N ASP A 40 -16.80 12.86 9.37
CA ASP A 40 -18.18 12.47 9.19
C ASP A 40 -18.29 11.16 8.37
N PHE A 41 -19.52 10.64 8.24
CA PHE A 41 -19.78 9.41 7.50
C PHE A 41 -19.36 9.50 6.01
N ALA A 42 -19.55 10.66 5.39
CA ALA A 42 -19.16 10.87 4.00
C ALA A 42 -17.63 10.85 3.84
N GLY A 43 -16.89 11.47 4.75
CA GLY A 43 -15.44 11.43 4.81
C GLY A 43 -14.89 10.01 5.00
N TYR A 44 -15.49 9.20 5.88
CA TYR A 44 -15.12 7.78 6.03
C TYR A 44 -15.36 6.98 4.75
N GLY A 45 -16.53 7.17 4.11
CA GLY A 45 -16.86 6.52 2.84
C GLY A 45 -15.87 6.88 1.74
N TYR A 46 -15.57 8.17 1.59
CA TYR A 46 -14.55 8.64 0.68
C TYR A 46 -13.18 8.01 0.97
N TYR A 47 -12.77 8.02 2.25
CA TYR A 47 -11.47 7.49 2.64
C TYR A 47 -11.30 6.02 2.28
N LEU A 48 -12.30 5.18 2.53
CA LEU A 48 -12.25 3.76 2.18
C LEU A 48 -12.07 3.54 0.67
N VAL A 49 -12.81 4.29 -0.14
CA VAL A 49 -12.70 4.20 -1.60
C VAL A 49 -11.33 4.69 -2.07
N ALA A 50 -10.86 5.80 -1.54
CA ALA A 50 -9.57 6.38 -1.89
C ALA A 50 -8.40 5.50 -1.42
N ALA A 51 -8.46 4.96 -0.19
CA ALA A 51 -7.44 4.03 0.33
C ALA A 51 -7.34 2.75 -0.52
N PHE A 52 -8.48 2.19 -0.95
CA PHE A 52 -8.49 1.03 -1.83
C PHE A 52 -7.88 1.37 -3.21
N ALA A 53 -8.22 2.52 -3.78
CA ALA A 53 -7.68 3.00 -5.05
C ALA A 53 -6.16 3.21 -4.97
N HIS A 54 -5.67 3.91 -3.96
CA HIS A 54 -4.25 4.18 -3.76
C HIS A 54 -3.46 2.89 -3.50
N ALA A 55 -3.96 2.00 -2.64
CA ALA A 55 -3.32 0.70 -2.40
C ALA A 55 -3.19 -0.11 -3.68
N GLY A 56 -4.22 -0.12 -4.54
CA GLY A 56 -4.18 -0.77 -5.84
C GLY A 56 -3.16 -0.13 -6.79
N LEU A 57 -3.07 1.21 -6.83
CA LEU A 57 -2.11 1.94 -7.66
C LEU A 57 -0.67 1.66 -7.23
N PHE A 58 -0.35 1.76 -5.94
CA PHE A 58 0.99 1.45 -5.44
C PHE A 58 1.37 0.00 -5.71
N ALA A 59 0.44 -0.92 -5.49
CA ALA A 59 0.66 -2.34 -5.76
C ALA A 59 0.81 -2.65 -7.26
N LEU A 60 0.26 -1.81 -8.15
CA LEU A 60 0.31 -2.03 -9.58
C LEU A 60 1.75 -1.95 -10.13
N ILE A 61 2.59 -1.08 -9.56
CA ILE A 61 3.97 -0.87 -10.02
C ILE A 61 4.79 -2.17 -10.01
N PRO A 62 4.94 -2.89 -8.88
CA PRO A 62 5.66 -4.16 -8.86
C PRO A 62 5.01 -5.23 -9.74
N TYR A 63 3.68 -5.21 -9.87
CA TYR A 63 2.98 -6.17 -10.71
C TYR A 63 3.28 -5.96 -12.20
N LEU A 64 3.31 -4.71 -12.68
CA LEU A 64 3.71 -4.40 -14.06
C LEU A 64 5.16 -4.82 -14.34
N LEU A 65 6.08 -4.54 -13.41
CA LEU A 65 7.46 -5.02 -13.51
C LEU A 65 7.52 -6.55 -13.58
N TYR A 66 6.72 -7.24 -12.75
CA TYR A 66 6.63 -8.71 -12.80
C TYR A 66 6.11 -9.22 -14.13
N ILE A 67 5.11 -8.58 -14.75
CA ILE A 67 4.62 -8.94 -16.08
C ILE A 67 5.75 -8.83 -17.09
N LEU A 68 6.44 -7.69 -17.15
CA LEU A 68 7.57 -7.46 -18.07
C LEU A 68 8.66 -8.51 -17.88
N MET A 69 9.05 -8.77 -16.63
CA MET A 69 10.05 -9.80 -16.31
C MET A 69 9.57 -11.22 -16.67
N SER A 70 8.28 -11.53 -16.49
CA SER A 70 7.73 -12.84 -16.82
C SER A 70 7.70 -13.11 -18.32
N LEU A 71 7.65 -12.06 -19.15
CA LEU A 71 7.77 -12.12 -20.61
C LEU A 71 9.23 -12.27 -21.07
N ALA A 72 10.14 -11.53 -20.43
CA ALA A 72 11.53 -11.46 -20.83
C ALA A 72 12.41 -12.56 -20.21
N CYS A 73 12.11 -13.00 -18.99
CA CYS A 73 12.98 -13.87 -18.20
C CYS A 73 12.32 -15.23 -17.94
N PRO A 74 12.97 -16.36 -18.31
CA PRO A 74 12.40 -17.70 -18.17
C PRO A 74 12.44 -18.27 -16.73
N PHE A 75 12.92 -17.52 -15.73
CA PHE A 75 13.10 -17.97 -14.35
C PHE A 75 11.90 -17.64 -13.45
N PRO A 76 10.82 -18.45 -13.43
CA PRO A 76 9.58 -18.11 -12.75
C PRO A 76 9.72 -17.96 -11.23
N ARG A 77 10.58 -18.76 -10.59
CA ARG A 77 10.81 -18.69 -9.13
C ARG A 77 11.51 -17.40 -8.74
N PHE A 78 12.48 -16.96 -9.54
CA PHE A 78 13.19 -15.71 -9.33
C PHE A 78 12.24 -14.51 -9.47
N ASN A 79 11.47 -14.47 -10.57
CA ASN A 79 10.51 -13.39 -10.81
C ASN A 79 9.45 -13.28 -9.69
N GLN A 80 8.98 -14.41 -9.16
CA GLN A 80 8.04 -14.44 -8.04
C GLN A 80 8.69 -13.98 -6.74
N GLY A 81 9.90 -14.44 -6.46
CA GLY A 81 10.67 -13.98 -5.30
C GLY A 81 10.85 -12.47 -5.32
N LEU A 82 11.23 -11.91 -6.49
CA LEU A 82 11.39 -10.48 -6.66
C LEU A 82 10.07 -9.71 -6.44
N LEU A 83 8.96 -10.20 -6.99
CA LEU A 83 7.65 -9.61 -6.79
C LEU A 83 7.27 -9.56 -5.30
N ILE A 84 7.46 -10.67 -4.57
CA ILE A 84 7.18 -10.76 -3.14
C ILE A 84 8.07 -9.81 -2.35
N THR A 85 9.36 -9.72 -2.70
CA THR A 85 10.30 -8.80 -2.07
C THR A 85 9.89 -7.35 -2.27
N PHE A 86 9.48 -6.96 -3.48
CA PHE A 86 8.99 -5.61 -3.73
C PHE A 86 7.74 -5.28 -2.93
N TYR A 87 6.77 -6.20 -2.83
CA TYR A 87 5.60 -5.96 -1.97
C TYR A 87 5.95 -5.89 -0.49
N PHE A 88 6.89 -6.71 -0.04
CA PHE A 88 7.38 -6.63 1.33
C PHE A 88 8.01 -5.26 1.63
N LEU A 89 8.89 -4.78 0.74
CA LEU A 89 9.49 -3.45 0.86
C LEU A 89 8.45 -2.33 0.84
N LEU A 90 7.46 -2.41 -0.07
CA LEU A 90 6.36 -1.44 -0.10
C LEU A 90 5.57 -1.42 1.22
N ASN A 91 5.32 -2.58 1.82
CA ASN A 91 4.64 -2.66 3.12
C ASN A 91 5.48 -2.03 4.24
N ILE A 92 6.81 -2.23 4.23
CA ILE A 92 7.71 -1.56 5.18
C ILE A 92 7.69 -0.05 4.97
N ILE A 93 7.81 0.42 3.72
CA ILE A 93 7.78 1.85 3.39
C ILE A 93 6.43 2.46 3.81
N ALA A 94 5.31 1.80 3.52
CA ALA A 94 4.00 2.26 3.94
C ALA A 94 3.90 2.36 5.48
N TYR A 95 4.40 1.35 6.20
CA TYR A 95 4.43 1.39 7.67
C TYR A 95 5.27 2.55 8.20
N LEU A 96 6.49 2.75 7.67
CA LEU A 96 7.34 3.88 8.03
C LEU A 96 6.67 5.22 7.74
N ASN A 97 6.06 5.34 6.58
CA ASN A 97 5.32 6.53 6.20
C ASN A 97 4.15 6.82 7.16
N GLY A 98 3.45 5.77 7.63
CA GLY A 98 2.42 5.89 8.64
C GLY A 98 2.95 6.42 9.98
N LEU A 99 4.12 5.94 10.42
CA LEU A 99 4.78 6.45 11.63
C LEU A 99 5.19 7.92 11.50
N VAL A 100 5.77 8.30 10.36
CA VAL A 100 6.13 9.69 10.08
C VAL A 100 4.88 10.57 10.09
N PHE A 101 3.81 10.14 9.43
CA PHE A 101 2.56 10.86 9.40
C PHE A 101 1.91 10.99 10.80
N GLN A 102 1.98 9.96 11.62
CA GLN A 102 1.47 10.02 12.99
C GLN A 102 2.20 11.05 13.83
N LEU A 103 3.53 11.14 13.71
CA LEU A 103 4.37 12.04 14.50
C LEU A 103 4.33 13.49 14.00
N TYR A 104 4.41 13.67 12.69
CA TYR A 104 4.67 14.97 12.09
C TYR A 104 3.52 15.52 11.23
N LYS A 105 2.46 14.73 10.98
CA LYS A 105 1.30 15.10 10.15
C LYS A 105 1.63 15.42 8.69
N PHE A 106 2.76 14.92 8.21
CA PHE A 106 3.11 14.89 6.79
C PHE A 106 3.71 13.53 6.40
N HIS A 107 3.62 13.19 5.13
CA HIS A 107 4.15 11.95 4.59
C HIS A 107 5.65 12.07 4.29
N ILE A 108 6.32 10.91 4.15
CA ILE A 108 7.73 10.87 3.73
C ILE A 108 7.87 11.63 2.40
N ASN A 109 8.74 12.61 2.40
CA ASN A 109 9.07 13.47 1.27
C ASN A 109 10.59 13.70 1.20
N GLY A 110 11.04 14.53 0.26
CA GLY A 110 12.46 14.84 0.10
C GLY A 110 13.12 15.36 1.38
N LEU A 111 12.43 16.20 2.14
CA LEU A 111 12.95 16.74 3.42
C LEU A 111 13.24 15.61 4.43
N VAL A 112 12.31 14.66 4.58
CA VAL A 112 12.52 13.50 5.48
C VAL A 112 13.70 12.65 5.01
N LEU A 113 13.81 12.43 3.69
CA LEU A 113 14.93 11.68 3.13
C LEU A 113 16.26 12.40 3.36
N ASP A 114 16.32 13.71 3.21
CA ASP A 114 17.50 14.51 3.48
C ASP A 114 17.88 14.46 4.97
N MET A 115 16.90 14.48 5.87
CA MET A 115 17.14 14.32 7.31
C MET A 115 17.68 12.93 7.65
N VAL A 116 17.21 11.87 6.97
CA VAL A 116 17.60 10.48 7.26
C VAL A 116 18.95 10.13 6.63
N PHE A 117 19.22 10.61 5.43
CA PHE A 117 20.41 10.27 4.64
C PHE A 117 21.42 11.40 4.52
N GLY A 118 21.09 12.60 5.00
CA GLY A 118 21.96 13.78 4.98
C GLY A 118 23.14 13.65 5.95
N GLN A 119 24.06 14.61 5.87
CA GLN A 119 25.31 14.61 6.65
C GLN A 119 25.06 14.69 8.17
N ASP A 120 23.95 15.27 8.59
CA ASP A 120 23.58 15.48 10.00
C ASP A 120 22.69 14.36 10.58
N ALA A 121 22.41 13.29 9.82
CA ALA A 121 21.51 12.21 10.22
C ALA A 121 21.87 11.60 11.60
N GLY A 122 23.15 11.42 11.89
CA GLY A 122 23.62 10.89 13.17
C GLY A 122 23.39 11.80 14.38
N GLN A 123 23.20 13.11 14.16
CA GLN A 123 22.88 14.09 15.20
C GLN A 123 21.37 14.17 15.46
N VAL A 124 20.57 13.96 14.41
CA VAL A 124 19.09 14.07 14.46
C VAL A 124 18.45 12.79 15.02
N PHE A 125 19.02 11.61 14.72
CA PHE A 125 18.44 10.31 15.08
C PHE A 125 19.26 9.60 16.16
N ASN A 126 19.04 9.99 17.43
CA ASN A 126 19.50 9.22 18.57
C ASN A 126 18.30 8.46 19.17
N PHE A 127 18.06 7.24 18.68
CA PHE A 127 16.92 6.44 19.11
C PHE A 127 17.24 5.63 20.36
N GLU A 128 16.35 5.69 21.32
CA GLU A 128 16.36 4.83 22.49
C GLU A 128 16.27 3.35 22.09
N THR A 129 17.02 2.48 22.76
CA THR A 129 17.02 1.02 22.46
C THR A 129 15.63 0.41 22.51
N SER A 130 14.77 0.88 23.41
CA SER A 130 13.37 0.46 23.52
C SER A 130 12.55 0.75 22.26
N LEU A 131 12.81 1.88 21.60
CA LEU A 131 12.15 2.27 20.35
C LEU A 131 12.61 1.38 19.18
N ILE A 132 13.93 1.13 19.11
CA ILE A 132 14.50 0.23 18.09
C ILE A 132 13.89 -1.17 18.21
N LEU A 133 13.79 -1.70 19.45
CA LEU A 133 13.21 -3.02 19.69
C LEU A 133 11.72 -3.08 19.29
N ARG A 134 10.91 -2.09 19.67
CA ARG A 134 9.51 -1.99 19.26
C ARG A 134 9.37 -1.95 17.74
N PHE A 135 10.20 -1.18 17.08
CA PHE A 135 10.24 -1.08 15.62
C PHE A 135 10.58 -2.43 14.97
N ALA A 136 11.62 -3.10 15.44
CA ALA A 136 12.02 -4.42 14.96
C ALA A 136 10.89 -5.47 15.13
N LEU A 137 10.27 -5.51 16.32
CA LEU A 137 9.13 -6.41 16.59
C LEU A 137 7.95 -6.13 15.68
N THR A 138 7.66 -4.86 15.39
CA THR A 138 6.55 -4.49 14.48
C THR A 138 6.86 -4.90 13.04
N ILE A 139 8.09 -4.70 12.55
CA ILE A 139 8.51 -5.19 11.23
C ILE A 139 8.36 -6.71 11.13
N LEU A 140 8.76 -7.44 12.17
CA LEU A 140 8.59 -8.89 12.21
C LEU A 140 7.11 -9.29 12.17
N ALA A 141 6.24 -8.61 12.93
CA ALA A 141 4.80 -8.86 12.93
C ALA A 141 4.17 -8.57 11.55
N VAL A 142 4.51 -7.43 10.92
CA VAL A 142 4.07 -7.08 9.55
C VAL A 142 4.56 -8.13 8.56
N GLY A 143 5.83 -8.56 8.66
CA GLY A 143 6.40 -9.60 7.81
C GLY A 143 5.69 -10.95 7.97
N PHE A 144 5.34 -11.32 9.18
CA PHE A 144 4.59 -12.55 9.46
C PHE A 144 3.17 -12.51 8.87
N LEU A 145 2.44 -11.42 9.09
CA LEU A 145 1.10 -11.22 8.52
C LEU A 145 1.14 -11.21 6.99
N PHE A 146 2.10 -10.49 6.40
CA PHE A 146 2.30 -10.45 4.96
C PHE A 146 2.59 -11.84 4.40
N SER A 147 3.47 -12.61 5.04
CA SER A 147 3.80 -13.98 4.62
C SER A 147 2.58 -14.90 4.66
N GLY A 148 1.71 -14.78 5.67
CA GLY A 148 0.45 -15.50 5.76
C GLY A 148 -0.50 -15.17 4.61
N ILE A 149 -0.64 -13.89 4.26
CA ILE A 149 -1.49 -13.42 3.15
C ILE A 149 -0.94 -13.91 1.80
N ILE A 150 0.37 -13.85 1.60
CA ILE A 150 1.03 -14.40 0.40
C ILE A 150 0.84 -15.93 0.30
N TRP A 151 0.96 -16.63 1.43
CA TRP A 151 0.69 -18.08 1.47
C TRP A 151 -0.75 -18.39 1.04
N ILE A 152 -1.73 -17.62 1.49
CA ILE A 152 -3.12 -17.73 1.07
C ILE A 152 -3.24 -17.48 -0.44
N ALA A 153 -2.60 -16.44 -0.98
CA ALA A 153 -2.58 -16.15 -2.41
C ALA A 153 -2.03 -17.35 -3.22
N TYR A 154 -0.93 -17.96 -2.76
CA TYR A 154 -0.36 -19.18 -3.35
C TYR A 154 -1.31 -20.37 -3.28
N ARG A 155 -2.05 -20.52 -2.19
CA ARG A 155 -2.97 -21.66 -2.02
C ARG A 155 -4.19 -21.54 -2.91
N PHE A 156 -4.66 -20.32 -3.19
CA PHE A 156 -5.95 -20.08 -3.83
C PHE A 156 -5.87 -19.53 -5.26
N TYR A 157 -4.68 -19.16 -5.81
CA TYR A 157 -4.58 -18.53 -7.13
C TYR A 157 -5.22 -19.37 -8.25
N GLN A 158 -5.17 -20.69 -8.18
CA GLN A 158 -5.76 -21.57 -9.19
C GLN A 158 -7.30 -21.47 -9.23
N ARG A 159 -7.93 -21.14 -8.09
CA ARG A 159 -9.38 -20.97 -7.96
C ARG A 159 -9.88 -19.64 -8.51
N LEU A 160 -9.00 -18.69 -8.79
CA LEU A 160 -9.38 -17.41 -9.37
C LEU A 160 -10.00 -17.63 -10.76
N ARG A 161 -11.26 -17.23 -10.91
CA ARG A 161 -11.97 -17.27 -12.18
C ARG A 161 -11.78 -15.95 -12.92
N ARG A 162 -11.83 -15.98 -14.27
CA ARG A 162 -11.75 -14.79 -15.10
C ARG A 162 -12.74 -13.69 -14.68
N ARG A 163 -13.97 -14.08 -14.31
CA ARG A 163 -15.01 -13.15 -13.80
C ARG A 163 -14.55 -12.39 -12.56
N GLN A 164 -13.87 -13.06 -11.62
CA GLN A 164 -13.36 -12.43 -10.39
C GLN A 164 -12.22 -11.43 -10.68
N ILE A 165 -11.35 -11.76 -11.63
CA ILE A 165 -10.29 -10.86 -12.10
C ILE A 165 -10.91 -9.60 -12.71
N ILE A 166 -11.88 -9.76 -13.61
CA ILE A 166 -12.59 -8.63 -14.24
C ILE A 166 -13.31 -7.80 -13.19
N LEU A 167 -14.01 -8.44 -12.25
CA LEU A 167 -14.74 -7.72 -11.18
C LEU A 167 -13.77 -6.89 -10.33
N TYR A 168 -12.62 -7.45 -9.93
CA TYR A 168 -11.60 -6.70 -9.19
C TYR A 168 -11.11 -5.50 -9.98
N LEU A 169 -10.77 -5.67 -11.27
CA LEU A 169 -10.29 -4.59 -12.13
C LEU A 169 -11.34 -3.48 -12.30
N VAL A 170 -12.62 -3.86 -12.50
CA VAL A 170 -13.71 -2.88 -12.57
C VAL A 170 -13.85 -2.11 -11.26
N LEU A 171 -13.87 -2.81 -10.12
CA LEU A 171 -13.94 -2.16 -8.81
C LEU A 171 -12.74 -1.22 -8.60
N PHE A 172 -11.53 -1.65 -8.96
CA PHE A 172 -10.34 -0.83 -8.85
C PHE A 172 -10.42 0.45 -9.69
N VAL A 173 -10.79 0.32 -10.99
CA VAL A 173 -10.93 1.48 -11.88
C VAL A 173 -12.03 2.42 -11.39
N CYS A 174 -13.21 1.88 -11.04
CA CYS A 174 -14.32 2.69 -10.52
C CYS A 174 -13.92 3.42 -9.22
N SER A 175 -13.23 2.74 -8.31
CA SER A 175 -12.75 3.36 -7.06
C SER A 175 -11.74 4.47 -7.33
N THR A 176 -10.82 4.27 -8.26
CA THR A 176 -9.81 5.28 -8.63
C THR A 176 -10.49 6.52 -9.23
N LEU A 177 -11.39 6.33 -10.19
CA LEU A 177 -12.13 7.43 -10.80
C LEU A 177 -12.99 8.17 -9.76
N SER A 178 -13.71 7.42 -8.91
CA SER A 178 -14.57 8.00 -7.86
C SER A 178 -13.74 8.80 -6.86
N ALA A 179 -12.60 8.27 -6.40
CA ALA A 179 -11.73 8.97 -5.46
C ALA A 179 -11.26 10.32 -6.02
N HIS A 180 -10.80 10.35 -7.28
CA HIS A 180 -10.34 11.59 -7.90
C HIS A 180 -11.48 12.58 -8.15
N LEU A 181 -12.63 12.11 -8.66
CA LEU A 181 -13.79 12.99 -8.92
C LEU A 181 -14.34 13.60 -7.64
N VAL A 182 -14.50 12.78 -6.58
CA VAL A 182 -14.99 13.26 -5.27
C VAL A 182 -13.99 14.23 -4.65
N HIS A 183 -12.68 13.96 -4.75
CA HIS A 183 -11.66 14.89 -4.26
C HIS A 183 -11.69 16.23 -5.00
N ALA A 184 -11.75 16.21 -6.33
CA ALA A 184 -11.86 17.42 -7.15
C ALA A 184 -13.13 18.23 -6.83
N TYR A 185 -14.27 17.54 -6.68
CA TYR A 185 -15.52 18.17 -6.26
C TYR A 185 -15.43 18.78 -4.86
N ALA A 186 -14.86 18.08 -3.90
CA ALA A 186 -14.68 18.54 -2.53
C ALA A 186 -13.76 19.78 -2.47
N ALA A 187 -12.70 19.79 -3.29
CA ALA A 187 -11.82 20.95 -3.42
C ALA A 187 -12.55 22.16 -4.00
N ALA A 188 -13.36 21.96 -5.06
CA ALA A 188 -14.14 23.03 -5.70
C ALA A 188 -15.28 23.58 -4.82
N SER A 189 -15.87 22.73 -3.97
CA SER A 189 -17.00 23.06 -3.09
C SER A 189 -16.60 23.39 -1.64
N ASN A 190 -15.29 23.45 -1.34
CA ASN A 190 -14.74 23.70 0.01
C ASN A 190 -15.24 22.73 1.08
N GLN A 191 -15.40 21.45 0.76
CA GLN A 191 -15.80 20.42 1.72
C GLN A 191 -14.59 19.96 2.57
N PHE A 192 -14.38 20.64 3.69
CA PHE A 192 -13.24 20.42 4.58
C PHE A 192 -13.13 18.99 5.12
N SER A 193 -14.24 18.30 5.39
CA SER A 193 -14.21 16.93 5.93
C SER A 193 -13.50 15.95 4.98
N ILE A 194 -13.82 16.03 3.68
CA ILE A 194 -13.19 15.19 2.65
C ILE A 194 -11.74 15.60 2.41
N GLN A 195 -11.45 16.89 2.33
CA GLN A 195 -10.09 17.39 2.13
C GLN A 195 -9.17 16.99 3.29
N ASN A 196 -9.66 17.14 4.53
CA ASN A 196 -8.90 16.81 5.73
C ASN A 196 -8.56 15.30 5.79
N VAL A 197 -9.54 14.44 5.49
CA VAL A 197 -9.34 12.99 5.45
C VAL A 197 -8.40 12.59 4.31
N ALA A 198 -8.43 13.27 3.19
CA ALA A 198 -7.52 13.02 2.07
C ALA A 198 -6.04 13.19 2.46
N THR A 199 -5.73 14.08 3.40
CA THR A 199 -4.35 14.28 3.89
C THR A 199 -3.77 13.06 4.60
N CYS A 200 -4.60 12.12 5.08
CA CYS A 200 -4.14 10.87 5.68
C CYS A 200 -3.57 9.89 4.65
N LEU A 201 -3.86 10.07 3.36
CA LEU A 201 -3.34 9.20 2.31
C LEU A 201 -2.02 9.75 1.76
N PRO A 202 -1.03 8.89 1.49
CA PRO A 202 0.18 9.33 0.82
C PRO A 202 -0.21 9.89 -0.55
N GLN A 203 0.16 11.15 -0.77
CA GLN A 203 -0.08 11.82 -2.06
C GLN A 203 1.05 11.47 -3.02
N PHE A 204 0.72 11.33 -4.30
CA PHE A 204 1.69 11.13 -5.38
C PHE A 204 2.35 12.44 -5.76
#